data_a99fdd60f44c5dcf50661ec1644d8705
#
_entry.id   a99fdd60f44c5dcf50661ec1644d8705
#
_cell.length_a   1.000
_cell.length_b   1.000
_cell.length_c   1.000
_cell.angle_alpha   90.00
_cell.angle_beta   90.00
_cell.angle_gamma   90.00
#
_symmetry.space_group_name_H-M   'P 1'
#
loop_
_entity.id
_entity.type
_entity.pdbx_description
1 polymer ?
#
loop_
_entity_poly.entity_id
_entity_poly.type
_entity_poly.pdbx_seq_one_letter_code
_entity_poly.pdbx_strand_id
1 'polypeptide(L)'
;MRNQFGNYRQGLLLLVVVLWTAACRNNAPTPSITFTKIPPAARGGPDLLDTIEGRITGARPGQHLVIYARNSVWWIQPDPNTPYIEIRKDLTFSTKTHVGTEYAALLVEPNHQPPTTLENLPREGESVVRLVVVPGDPKAKPVRHTLQFAGYEWTIRAAPSDRGGPNQFDPSNAWTDGDGAVHLRIAGAPGRWTCAELTLTRSFGYGLYTFAVDDISALDPAARFAIFTWDGPAIAQYGREMAITIGRYGARPEENGRYVVEPVDLPDNRSNFFAPAGPLTHQLRWDADRAAFRTFRGARVGSNARPIAEHTFTSGVPGAGNETIRFSLYVFQSNPTPMQKPAEVVVRRFTFEP
;
A
#
# COMPACT_ATOMS: atom_id res chain seq x y z
N MET A 1 -56.31 -70.89 -71.81
CA MET A 1 -54.93 -71.00 -72.35
C MET A 1 -54.23 -69.67 -72.40
N ARG A 2 -53.02 -69.66 -71.93
CA ARG A 2 -51.98 -68.57 -72.03
C ARG A 2 -52.22 -67.26 -71.34
N ASN A 3 -51.45 -67.19 -70.29
CA ASN A 3 -50.76 -66.12 -69.60
C ASN A 3 -50.28 -64.95 -70.51
N GLN A 4 -50.30 -63.75 -69.92
CA GLN A 4 -49.12 -62.84 -69.94
C GLN A 4 -49.11 -61.91 -68.77
N PHE A 5 -47.98 -61.97 -68.03
CA PHE A 5 -47.64 -61.08 -66.91
C PHE A 5 -47.03 -59.78 -67.43
N GLY A 6 -47.52 -58.65 -66.96
CA GLY A 6 -46.90 -57.35 -67.19
C GLY A 6 -46.25 -56.83 -65.90
N ASN A 7 -44.93 -56.75 -65.94
CA ASN A 7 -44.12 -56.22 -64.85
C ASN A 7 -44.21 -54.71 -64.77
N TYR A 8 -44.74 -54.18 -63.67
CA TYR A 8 -44.54 -52.76 -63.24
C TYR A 8 -43.33 -52.66 -62.39
N ARG A 9 -42.25 -51.97 -62.85
CA ARG A 9 -41.14 -51.50 -62.11
C ARG A 9 -41.54 -50.16 -61.48
N GLN A 10 -41.77 -50.15 -60.17
CA GLN A 10 -41.83 -48.89 -59.36
C GLN A 10 -40.41 -48.39 -59.16
N GLY A 11 -40.08 -47.27 -59.80
CA GLY A 11 -38.85 -46.48 -59.47
C GLY A 11 -39.05 -45.70 -58.23
N LEU A 12 -38.30 -46.08 -57.20
CA LEU A 12 -38.22 -45.33 -55.94
C LEU A 12 -37.25 -44.13 -56.08
N LEU A 13 -37.79 -42.92 -56.21
CA LEU A 13 -37.00 -41.72 -56.22
C LEU A 13 -36.59 -41.40 -54.75
N LEU A 14 -35.33 -41.64 -54.39
CA LEU A 14 -34.74 -41.22 -53.16
C LEU A 14 -34.40 -39.69 -53.21
N LEU A 15 -35.22 -38.87 -52.55
CA LEU A 15 -34.96 -37.43 -52.38
C LEU A 15 -33.93 -37.28 -51.29
N VAL A 16 -32.64 -37.06 -51.63
CA VAL A 16 -31.59 -36.70 -50.65
C VAL A 16 -31.74 -35.22 -50.31
N VAL A 17 -32.38 -34.93 -49.19
CA VAL A 17 -32.41 -33.59 -48.60
C VAL A 17 -31.06 -33.37 -47.89
N VAL A 18 -30.15 -32.67 -48.53
CA VAL A 18 -28.92 -32.18 -47.90
C VAL A 18 -29.27 -30.97 -47.03
N LEU A 19 -29.46 -31.19 -45.72
CA LEU A 19 -29.55 -30.15 -44.72
C LEU A 19 -28.15 -29.48 -44.55
N TRP A 20 -27.98 -28.35 -45.22
CA TRP A 20 -26.89 -27.44 -44.90
C TRP A 20 -27.17 -26.82 -43.54
N THR A 21 -26.64 -27.38 -42.47
CA THR A 21 -26.52 -26.67 -41.20
C THR A 21 -25.46 -25.58 -41.36
N ALA A 22 -25.90 -24.37 -41.68
CA ALA A 22 -25.09 -23.20 -41.56
C ALA A 22 -24.75 -23.03 -40.06
N ALA A 23 -23.61 -23.55 -39.61
CA ALA A 23 -23.04 -23.24 -38.34
C ALA A 23 -22.70 -21.75 -38.37
N CYS A 24 -23.61 -20.92 -37.86
CA CYS A 24 -23.29 -19.54 -37.49
C CYS A 24 -22.18 -19.64 -36.44
N ARG A 25 -20.92 -19.60 -36.89
CA ARG A 25 -19.82 -19.25 -35.99
C ARG A 25 -20.12 -17.83 -35.54
N ASN A 26 -20.68 -17.68 -34.33
CA ASN A 26 -20.67 -16.45 -33.62
C ASN A 26 -19.19 -16.08 -33.43
N ASN A 27 -18.65 -15.33 -34.35
CA ASN A 27 -17.37 -14.66 -34.20
C ASN A 27 -17.60 -13.53 -33.18
N ALA A 28 -17.69 -13.89 -31.89
CA ALA A 28 -17.61 -12.89 -30.85
C ALA A 28 -16.30 -12.13 -31.09
N PRO A 29 -16.33 -10.77 -31.08
CA PRO A 29 -15.12 -10.01 -31.33
C PRO A 29 -14.05 -10.41 -30.31
N THR A 30 -12.85 -10.62 -30.79
CA THR A 30 -11.70 -10.93 -29.91
C THR A 30 -11.55 -9.81 -28.88
N PRO A 31 -11.52 -10.11 -27.57
CA PRO A 31 -11.37 -9.09 -26.57
C PRO A 31 -10.11 -8.27 -26.76
N SER A 32 -10.20 -6.96 -26.59
CA SER A 32 -9.04 -6.07 -26.63
C SER A 32 -9.03 -5.13 -25.42
N ILE A 33 -7.83 -4.78 -24.97
CA ILE A 33 -7.58 -3.80 -23.91
C ILE A 33 -6.70 -2.72 -24.52
N THR A 34 -7.08 -1.45 -24.33
CA THR A 34 -6.30 -0.30 -24.78
C THR A 34 -6.17 0.68 -23.62
N PHE A 35 -4.94 1.05 -23.27
CA PHE A 35 -4.70 2.09 -22.27
C PHE A 35 -4.89 3.47 -22.90
N THR A 36 -5.61 4.35 -22.21
CA THR A 36 -5.81 5.76 -22.59
C THR A 36 -5.02 6.71 -21.70
N LYS A 37 -4.69 6.27 -20.48
CA LYS A 37 -3.76 6.96 -19.59
C LYS A 37 -2.84 5.93 -18.94
N ILE A 38 -1.53 6.15 -19.07
CA ILE A 38 -0.48 5.30 -18.50
C ILE A 38 0.26 6.14 -17.45
N PRO A 39 0.43 5.64 -16.21
CA PRO A 39 1.21 6.34 -15.19
C PRO A 39 2.69 6.44 -15.56
N PRO A 40 3.46 7.32 -14.88
CA PRO A 40 4.89 7.49 -15.10
C PRO A 40 5.68 6.18 -15.02
N ALA A 41 6.76 6.09 -15.82
CA ALA A 41 7.77 5.05 -15.68
C ALA A 41 8.73 5.39 -14.55
N ALA A 42 8.54 4.85 -13.35
CA ALA A 42 9.45 5.07 -12.24
C ALA A 42 9.45 3.87 -11.27
N ARG A 43 10.53 3.73 -10.51
CA ARG A 43 10.51 2.87 -9.33
C ARG A 43 9.73 3.59 -8.22
N GLY A 44 8.39 3.43 -8.21
CA GLY A 44 7.50 4.17 -7.36
C GLY A 44 7.60 3.76 -5.90
N GLY A 45 7.25 2.52 -5.62
CA GLY A 45 7.08 2.02 -4.26
C GLY A 45 5.70 2.36 -3.66
N PRO A 46 5.49 2.05 -2.37
CA PRO A 46 4.16 2.06 -1.75
C PRO A 46 3.57 3.46 -1.55
N ASP A 47 4.37 4.52 -1.69
CA ASP A 47 3.97 5.89 -1.32
C ASP A 47 3.48 6.72 -2.52
N LEU A 48 3.63 6.21 -3.75
CA LEU A 48 3.31 6.95 -4.97
C LEU A 48 2.18 6.28 -5.74
N LEU A 49 1.06 6.97 -5.86
CA LEU A 49 -0.09 6.57 -6.67
C LEU A 49 -0.28 7.50 -7.86
N ASP A 50 -0.73 6.92 -8.97
CA ASP A 50 -1.27 7.66 -10.11
C ASP A 50 -2.52 6.94 -10.63
N THR A 51 -3.15 7.50 -11.64
CA THR A 51 -4.35 6.94 -12.27
C THR A 51 -3.97 6.23 -13.56
N ILE A 52 -4.43 4.99 -13.71
CA ILE A 52 -4.37 4.24 -14.96
C ILE A 52 -5.77 4.11 -15.54
N GLU A 53 -5.91 4.35 -16.85
CA GLU A 53 -7.20 4.35 -17.53
C GLU A 53 -7.11 3.61 -18.86
N GLY A 54 -8.25 3.10 -19.30
CA GLY A 54 -8.32 2.43 -20.58
C GLY A 54 -9.73 2.06 -20.99
N ARG A 55 -9.80 1.29 -22.09
CA ARG A 55 -11.03 0.77 -22.66
C ARG A 55 -10.87 -0.73 -22.96
N ILE A 56 -11.94 -1.47 -22.72
CA ILE A 56 -12.02 -2.90 -23.05
C ILE A 56 -13.16 -3.09 -24.03
N THR A 57 -12.90 -3.84 -25.10
CA THR A 57 -13.94 -4.25 -26.05
C THR A 57 -14.01 -5.77 -26.12
N GLY A 58 -15.19 -6.32 -26.42
CA GLY A 58 -15.39 -7.75 -26.56
C GLY A 58 -15.35 -8.56 -25.25
N ALA A 59 -15.34 -7.89 -24.09
CA ALA A 59 -15.50 -8.57 -22.79
C ALA A 59 -16.90 -9.21 -22.69
N ARG A 60 -16.96 -10.39 -22.10
CA ARG A 60 -18.22 -11.11 -21.84
C ARG A 60 -18.71 -10.81 -20.43
N PRO A 61 -20.02 -10.90 -20.17
CA PRO A 61 -20.57 -10.76 -18.83
C PRO A 61 -19.87 -11.70 -17.83
N GLY A 62 -19.55 -11.18 -16.66
CA GLY A 62 -18.88 -11.93 -15.59
C GLY A 62 -17.35 -11.93 -15.67
N GLN A 63 -16.73 -11.51 -16.77
CA GLN A 63 -15.28 -11.34 -16.81
C GLN A 63 -14.85 -10.12 -16.01
N HIS A 64 -13.65 -10.19 -15.41
CA HIS A 64 -13.08 -9.15 -14.58
C HIS A 64 -11.81 -8.56 -15.19
N LEU A 65 -11.52 -7.32 -14.88
CA LEU A 65 -10.25 -6.67 -15.17
C LEU A 65 -9.35 -6.72 -13.93
N VAL A 66 -8.09 -7.12 -14.13
CA VAL A 66 -7.03 -7.08 -13.11
C VAL A 66 -5.88 -6.24 -13.64
N ILE A 67 -5.32 -5.38 -12.79
CA ILE A 67 -4.15 -4.56 -13.12
C ILE A 67 -2.97 -5.00 -12.26
N TYR A 68 -1.79 -5.07 -12.86
CA TYR A 68 -0.52 -5.23 -12.18
C TYR A 68 0.43 -4.09 -12.53
N ALA A 69 1.21 -3.64 -11.55
CA ALA A 69 2.32 -2.71 -11.74
C ALA A 69 3.64 -3.41 -11.39
N ARG A 70 4.71 -3.18 -12.16
CA ARG A 70 6.02 -3.80 -11.94
C ARG A 70 6.95 -2.90 -11.16
N ASN A 71 7.45 -3.43 -10.03
CA ASN A 71 8.54 -2.86 -9.28
C ASN A 71 9.40 -4.03 -8.77
N SER A 72 10.41 -4.45 -9.55
CA SER A 72 11.13 -5.73 -9.47
C SER A 72 10.27 -6.95 -9.84
N VAL A 73 9.17 -7.18 -9.15
CA VAL A 73 8.11 -8.16 -9.47
C VAL A 73 6.82 -7.42 -9.82
N TRP A 74 5.83 -8.14 -10.33
CA TRP A 74 4.49 -7.62 -10.60
C TRP A 74 3.64 -7.64 -9.32
N TRP A 75 3.05 -6.52 -8.97
CA TRP A 75 2.16 -6.35 -7.83
C TRP A 75 0.76 -6.04 -8.29
N ILE A 76 -0.23 -6.72 -7.71
CA ILE A 76 -1.65 -6.47 -7.99
C ILE A 76 -2.04 -5.05 -7.58
N GLN A 77 -2.97 -4.44 -8.33
CA GLN A 77 -3.40 -3.05 -8.13
C GLN A 77 -4.92 -2.93 -8.06
N PRO A 78 -5.45 -1.97 -7.32
CA PRO A 78 -4.76 -1.07 -6.38
C PRO A 78 -4.44 -1.76 -5.06
N ASP A 79 -5.18 -2.80 -4.70
CA ASP A 79 -5.18 -3.48 -3.39
C ASP A 79 -5.45 -4.98 -3.59
N PRO A 80 -4.68 -5.88 -2.96
CA PRO A 80 -4.92 -7.32 -3.03
C PRO A 80 -6.28 -7.76 -2.47
N ASN A 81 -6.88 -6.98 -1.56
CA ASN A 81 -8.22 -7.27 -1.01
C ASN A 81 -9.35 -6.89 -1.96
N THR A 82 -9.10 -6.01 -2.93
CA THR A 82 -10.05 -5.58 -3.96
C THR A 82 -9.41 -5.63 -5.35
N PRO A 83 -9.03 -6.84 -5.83
CA PRO A 83 -8.17 -6.99 -7.00
C PRO A 83 -8.84 -6.71 -8.34
N TYR A 84 -10.18 -6.72 -8.37
CA TYR A 84 -10.95 -6.58 -9.60
C TYR A 84 -11.35 -5.13 -9.83
N ILE A 85 -11.02 -4.62 -11.03
CA ILE A 85 -11.36 -3.28 -11.46
C ILE A 85 -12.71 -3.29 -12.18
N GLU A 86 -13.56 -2.34 -11.85
CA GLU A 86 -14.86 -2.17 -12.49
C GLU A 86 -14.71 -1.80 -13.97
N ILE A 87 -15.33 -2.57 -14.84
CA ILE A 87 -15.53 -2.23 -16.26
C ILE A 87 -16.85 -1.46 -16.34
N ARG A 88 -16.79 -0.18 -16.67
CA ARG A 88 -17.96 0.69 -16.75
C ARG A 88 -18.85 0.31 -17.95
N LYS A 89 -20.08 0.77 -17.95
CA LYS A 89 -21.05 0.51 -19.04
C LYS A 89 -20.60 1.03 -20.40
N ASP A 90 -19.77 2.05 -20.44
CA ASP A 90 -19.17 2.62 -21.66
C ASP A 90 -17.89 1.88 -22.08
N LEU A 91 -17.61 0.74 -21.45
CA LEU A 91 -16.44 -0.12 -21.69
C LEU A 91 -15.12 0.52 -21.27
N THR A 92 -15.13 1.57 -20.47
CA THR A 92 -13.92 2.19 -19.89
C THR A 92 -13.62 1.63 -18.52
N PHE A 93 -12.36 1.77 -18.11
CA PHE A 93 -11.94 1.57 -16.73
C PHE A 93 -11.03 2.71 -16.28
N SER A 94 -11.03 3.00 -14.98
CA SER A 94 -10.13 3.93 -14.34
C SER A 94 -9.90 3.48 -12.91
N THR A 95 -8.65 3.36 -12.48
CA THR A 95 -8.30 3.02 -11.11
C THR A 95 -7.03 3.71 -10.67
N LYS A 96 -6.78 3.75 -9.36
CA LYS A 96 -5.48 4.11 -8.83
C LYS A 96 -4.54 2.92 -8.94
N THR A 97 -3.27 3.18 -9.20
CA THR A 97 -2.21 2.19 -9.21
C THR A 97 -0.94 2.77 -8.60
N HIS A 98 -0.18 1.94 -7.89
CA HIS A 98 1.17 2.34 -7.51
C HIS A 98 2.02 2.56 -8.75
N VAL A 99 2.89 3.55 -8.70
CA VAL A 99 3.79 3.85 -9.82
C VAL A 99 4.82 2.74 -9.96
N GLY A 100 4.99 2.25 -11.19
CA GLY A 100 5.88 1.16 -11.56
C GLY A 100 6.64 1.45 -12.85
N THR A 101 7.53 0.55 -13.25
CA THR A 101 8.25 0.65 -14.54
C THR A 101 7.41 0.19 -15.71
N GLU A 102 6.48 -0.73 -15.47
CA GLU A 102 5.58 -1.33 -16.46
C GLU A 102 4.21 -1.59 -15.82
N TYR A 103 3.17 -1.65 -16.65
CA TYR A 103 1.81 -1.94 -16.24
C TYR A 103 1.23 -3.05 -17.11
N ALA A 104 0.49 -3.97 -16.50
CA ALA A 104 -0.21 -5.03 -17.17
C ALA A 104 -1.71 -4.98 -16.86
N ALA A 105 -2.54 -5.17 -17.88
CA ALA A 105 -3.97 -5.35 -17.73
C ALA A 105 -4.36 -6.75 -18.22
N LEU A 106 -5.07 -7.49 -17.38
CA LEU A 106 -5.55 -8.83 -17.63
C LEU A 106 -7.08 -8.83 -17.62
N LEU A 107 -7.70 -9.23 -18.73
CA LEU A 107 -9.11 -9.64 -18.72
C LEU A 107 -9.16 -11.12 -18.35
N VAL A 108 -9.87 -11.45 -17.30
CA VAL A 108 -9.87 -12.78 -16.70
C VAL A 108 -11.28 -13.36 -16.58
N GLU A 109 -11.37 -14.69 -16.54
CA GLU A 109 -12.63 -15.41 -16.31
C GLU A 109 -13.12 -15.21 -14.85
N PRO A 110 -14.43 -15.39 -14.58
CA PRO A 110 -15.03 -15.12 -13.28
C PRO A 110 -14.41 -15.87 -12.10
N ASN A 111 -13.85 -17.05 -12.36
CA ASN A 111 -13.24 -17.92 -11.34
C ASN A 111 -11.73 -17.70 -11.17
N HIS A 112 -11.12 -16.79 -11.90
CA HIS A 112 -9.70 -16.49 -11.78
C HIS A 112 -9.40 -15.84 -10.43
N GLN A 113 -8.41 -16.37 -9.71
CA GLN A 113 -7.93 -15.82 -8.45
C GLN A 113 -6.56 -15.18 -8.70
N PRO A 114 -6.47 -13.84 -8.80
CA PRO A 114 -5.21 -13.18 -9.08
C PRO A 114 -4.28 -13.20 -7.86
N PRO A 115 -3.03 -13.71 -8.00
CA PRO A 115 -2.05 -13.65 -6.91
C PRO A 115 -1.68 -12.21 -6.57
N THR A 116 -1.32 -11.95 -5.30
CA THR A 116 -0.85 -10.63 -4.85
C THR A 116 0.41 -10.20 -5.58
N THR A 117 1.33 -11.15 -5.84
CA THR A 117 2.58 -10.90 -6.54
C THR A 117 2.86 -11.98 -7.58
N LEU A 118 3.57 -11.60 -8.66
CA LEU A 118 4.00 -12.50 -9.72
C LEU A 118 5.43 -12.15 -10.15
N GLU A 119 6.29 -13.14 -10.26
CA GLU A 119 7.60 -12.97 -10.92
C GLU A 119 7.41 -12.78 -12.43
N ASN A 120 6.54 -13.59 -13.02
CA ASN A 120 6.19 -13.57 -14.44
C ASN A 120 4.67 -13.51 -14.60
N LEU A 121 4.20 -12.73 -15.55
CA LEU A 121 2.78 -12.67 -15.90
C LEU A 121 2.31 -14.01 -16.50
N PRO A 122 1.05 -14.40 -16.25
CA PRO A 122 0.46 -15.58 -16.87
C PRO A 122 0.33 -15.39 -18.38
N ARG A 123 0.23 -16.51 -19.12
CA ARG A 123 -0.06 -16.48 -20.57
C ARG A 123 -1.57 -16.37 -20.79
N GLU A 124 -1.94 -15.81 -21.95
CA GLU A 124 -3.32 -15.93 -22.43
C GLU A 124 -3.69 -17.41 -22.64
N GLY A 125 -4.91 -17.77 -22.28
CA GLY A 125 -5.45 -19.12 -22.25
C GLY A 125 -6.11 -19.42 -20.91
N GLU A 126 -6.88 -20.49 -20.83
CA GLU A 126 -7.62 -20.93 -19.63
C GLU A 126 -8.40 -19.81 -18.95
N SER A 127 -7.87 -19.26 -17.84
CA SER A 127 -8.52 -18.21 -17.06
C SER A 127 -8.11 -16.78 -17.45
N VAL A 128 -7.09 -16.60 -18.30
CA VAL A 128 -6.64 -15.27 -18.78
C VAL A 128 -7.05 -15.09 -20.22
N VAL A 129 -8.09 -14.32 -20.44
CA VAL A 129 -8.72 -14.12 -21.76
C VAL A 129 -7.88 -13.19 -22.65
N ARG A 130 -7.32 -12.14 -22.04
CA ARG A 130 -6.49 -11.15 -22.72
C ARG A 130 -5.47 -10.57 -21.75
N LEU A 131 -4.24 -10.37 -22.22
CA LEU A 131 -3.16 -9.71 -21.51
C LEU A 131 -2.57 -8.61 -22.40
N VAL A 132 -2.42 -7.41 -21.83
CA VAL A 132 -1.70 -6.30 -22.47
C VAL A 132 -0.71 -5.72 -21.47
N VAL A 133 0.54 -5.59 -21.90
CA VAL A 133 1.61 -4.97 -21.10
C VAL A 133 2.08 -3.70 -21.80
N VAL A 134 2.28 -2.63 -21.03
CA VAL A 134 2.80 -1.36 -21.52
C VAL A 134 3.90 -0.84 -20.59
N PRO A 135 4.95 -0.21 -21.14
CA PRO A 135 5.89 0.53 -20.29
C PRO A 135 5.17 1.73 -19.67
N GLY A 136 5.63 2.16 -18.50
CA GLY A 136 5.21 3.44 -17.94
C GLY A 136 5.57 4.60 -18.87
N ASP A 137 4.84 5.71 -18.75
CA ASP A 137 5.10 6.90 -19.57
C ASP A 137 6.44 7.54 -19.17
N PRO A 138 7.47 7.54 -20.04
CA PRO A 138 8.76 8.11 -19.72
C PRO A 138 8.77 9.65 -19.67
N LYS A 139 7.71 10.30 -20.18
CA LYS A 139 7.56 11.78 -20.20
C LYS A 139 6.81 12.29 -18.97
N ALA A 140 5.95 11.47 -18.39
CA ALA A 140 5.23 11.82 -17.17
C ALA A 140 6.17 11.74 -15.95
N LYS A 141 5.92 12.59 -14.96
CA LYS A 141 6.63 12.57 -13.68
C LYS A 141 5.65 12.17 -12.59
N PRO A 142 6.07 11.30 -11.64
CA PRO A 142 5.25 10.99 -10.47
C PRO A 142 4.93 12.27 -9.70
N VAL A 143 3.67 12.45 -9.32
CA VAL A 143 3.28 13.53 -8.41
C VAL A 143 3.79 13.19 -7.02
N ARG A 144 4.72 13.98 -6.50
CA ARG A 144 5.23 13.87 -5.13
C ARG A 144 4.73 15.05 -4.34
N HIS A 145 4.10 14.77 -3.21
CA HIS A 145 3.79 15.79 -2.22
C HIS A 145 4.97 15.86 -1.26
N THR A 146 5.60 17.02 -1.14
CA THR A 146 6.76 17.20 -0.26
C THR A 146 6.59 18.43 0.63
N LEU A 147 7.31 18.43 1.74
CA LEU A 147 7.47 19.60 2.62
C LEU A 147 8.92 19.68 3.11
N GLN A 148 9.31 20.83 3.66
CA GLN A 148 10.59 21.06 4.30
C GLN A 148 10.41 21.04 5.80
N PHE A 149 11.20 20.21 6.49
CA PHE A 149 11.21 20.15 7.95
C PHE A 149 12.61 19.84 8.47
N ALA A 150 13.04 20.59 9.47
CA ALA A 150 14.34 20.42 10.14
C ALA A 150 15.55 20.47 9.16
N GLY A 151 15.45 21.22 8.06
CA GLY A 151 16.49 21.35 7.04
C GLY A 151 16.52 20.22 6.02
N TYR A 152 15.53 19.33 6.01
CA TYR A 152 15.42 18.19 5.10
C TYR A 152 14.10 18.22 4.33
N GLU A 153 14.13 17.62 3.13
CA GLU A 153 12.92 17.33 2.37
C GLU A 153 12.28 16.03 2.85
N TRP A 154 10.96 16.07 3.00
CA TRP A 154 10.12 14.93 3.38
C TRP A 154 9.04 14.72 2.33
N THR A 155 8.84 13.48 1.91
CA THR A 155 7.69 13.09 1.06
C THR A 155 6.48 12.81 1.94
N ILE A 156 5.33 13.34 1.53
CA ILE A 156 4.04 13.08 2.18
C ILE A 156 3.37 11.92 1.46
N ARG A 157 2.88 10.94 2.20
CA ARG A 157 2.19 9.78 1.64
C ARG A 157 0.83 10.15 1.06
N ALA A 158 0.55 9.68 -0.16
CA ALA A 158 -0.72 9.84 -0.86
C ALA A 158 -1.37 8.48 -1.22
N ALA A 159 -0.89 7.40 -0.62
CA ALA A 159 -1.30 6.03 -0.92
C ALA A 159 -1.84 5.33 0.33
N PRO A 160 -2.76 4.38 0.23
CA PRO A 160 -3.21 3.59 1.36
C PRO A 160 -2.06 2.78 1.98
N SER A 161 -2.24 2.34 3.21
CA SER A 161 -1.33 1.48 3.95
C SER A 161 -2.11 0.58 4.90
N ASP A 162 -1.60 -0.60 5.15
CA ASP A 162 -2.10 -1.58 6.15
C ASP A 162 -1.46 -1.43 7.52
N ARG A 163 -0.65 -0.41 7.74
CA ARG A 163 -0.14 -0.12 9.09
C ARG A 163 -1.31 0.11 10.06
N GLY A 164 -1.44 -0.77 11.04
CA GLY A 164 -2.54 -0.77 12.01
C GLY A 164 -3.89 -1.22 11.45
N GLY A 165 -3.93 -1.82 10.26
CA GLY A 165 -5.09 -2.15 9.44
C GLY A 165 -5.25 -1.22 8.25
N PRO A 166 -6.26 -1.42 7.39
CA PRO A 166 -6.43 -0.65 6.16
C PRO A 166 -6.71 0.82 6.47
N ASN A 167 -5.74 1.69 6.18
CA ASN A 167 -5.81 3.13 6.36
C ASN A 167 -5.63 3.88 5.04
N GLN A 168 -6.39 4.97 4.88
CA GLN A 168 -6.22 5.92 3.78
C GLN A 168 -5.36 7.09 4.25
N PHE A 169 -4.45 7.55 3.41
CA PHE A 169 -3.58 8.68 3.69
C PHE A 169 -3.86 9.82 2.73
N ASP A 170 -3.93 11.04 3.26
CA ASP A 170 -4.19 12.24 2.48
C ASP A 170 -3.05 13.25 2.68
N PRO A 171 -2.39 13.71 1.60
CA PRO A 171 -1.30 14.69 1.71
C PRO A 171 -1.70 16.00 2.41
N SER A 172 -2.95 16.38 2.38
CA SER A 172 -3.45 17.58 3.08
C SER A 172 -3.42 17.46 4.61
N ASN A 173 -3.19 16.25 5.12
CA ASN A 173 -3.10 15.98 6.55
C ASN A 173 -1.68 16.17 7.13
N ALA A 174 -0.71 16.62 6.32
CA ALA A 174 0.62 16.96 6.79
C ALA A 174 1.09 18.31 6.23
N TRP A 175 1.58 19.18 7.09
CA TRP A 175 2.08 20.51 6.72
C TRP A 175 3.13 21.02 7.73
N THR A 176 3.88 22.04 7.33
CA THR A 176 4.80 22.77 8.20
C THR A 176 4.17 24.10 8.57
N ASP A 177 4.20 24.49 9.85
CA ASP A 177 3.70 25.79 10.34
C ASP A 177 4.74 26.91 10.18
N GLY A 178 4.36 28.13 10.59
CA GLY A 178 5.22 29.32 10.53
C GLY A 178 6.44 29.25 11.45
N ASP A 179 6.42 28.42 12.48
CA ASP A 179 7.52 28.18 13.41
C ASP A 179 8.46 27.04 12.95
N GLY A 180 8.15 26.42 11.81
CA GLY A 180 8.91 25.32 11.23
C GLY A 180 8.64 23.96 11.87
N ALA A 181 7.59 23.81 12.68
CA ALA A 181 7.16 22.52 13.18
C ALA A 181 6.31 21.78 12.13
N VAL A 182 6.39 20.45 12.12
CA VAL A 182 5.56 19.64 11.25
C VAL A 182 4.36 19.11 11.99
N HIS A 183 3.20 19.23 11.36
CA HIS A 183 1.92 18.73 11.83
C HIS A 183 1.51 17.49 11.04
N LEU A 184 1.01 16.48 11.76
CA LEU A 184 0.34 15.32 11.19
C LEU A 184 -1.06 15.25 11.78
N ARG A 185 -2.07 15.02 10.95
CA ARG A 185 -3.47 14.97 11.37
C ARG A 185 -4.16 13.69 10.90
N ILE A 186 -5.07 13.17 11.74
CA ILE A 186 -6.14 12.29 11.30
C ILE A 186 -7.38 13.17 11.16
N ALA A 187 -7.94 13.25 9.96
CA ALA A 187 -9.11 14.06 9.64
C ALA A 187 -10.24 13.22 9.05
N GLY A 188 -11.45 13.76 9.08
CA GLY A 188 -12.64 13.08 8.55
C GLY A 188 -13.71 12.88 9.59
N ALA A 189 -14.44 11.78 9.49
CA ALA A 189 -15.56 11.43 10.37
C ALA A 189 -15.55 9.91 10.61
N PRO A 190 -16.28 9.38 11.61
CA PRO A 190 -16.38 7.96 11.87
C PRO A 190 -16.64 7.13 10.59
N GLY A 191 -15.79 6.12 10.36
CA GLY A 191 -15.81 5.26 9.18
C GLY A 191 -15.17 5.84 7.92
N ARG A 192 -14.71 7.11 7.93
CA ARG A 192 -14.06 7.77 6.79
C ARG A 192 -12.89 8.65 7.24
N TRP A 193 -11.97 8.07 8.01
CA TRP A 193 -10.78 8.75 8.46
C TRP A 193 -9.68 8.69 7.40
N THR A 194 -8.94 9.79 7.27
CA THR A 194 -7.71 9.87 6.49
C THR A 194 -6.54 10.23 7.43
N CYS A 195 -5.41 9.59 7.23
CA CYS A 195 -4.23 9.61 8.07
C CYS A 195 -3.12 10.48 7.45
N ALA A 196 -2.00 10.63 8.15
CA ALA A 196 -0.81 11.33 7.67
C ALA A 196 0.45 10.47 7.86
N GLU A 197 1.32 10.45 6.84
CA GLU A 197 2.66 9.86 6.95
C GLU A 197 3.66 10.70 6.18
N LEU A 198 4.82 10.92 6.81
CA LEU A 198 5.98 11.57 6.23
C LEU A 198 7.15 10.60 6.13
N THR A 199 7.86 10.66 5.02
CA THR A 199 9.07 9.89 4.78
C THR A 199 10.22 10.82 4.49
N LEU A 200 11.30 10.74 5.26
CA LEU A 200 12.54 11.46 4.98
C LEU A 200 13.12 10.97 3.65
N THR A 201 13.52 11.89 2.76
CA THR A 201 13.94 11.55 1.39
C THR A 201 15.37 10.98 1.31
N ARG A 202 16.06 10.83 2.44
CA ARG A 202 17.42 10.30 2.53
C ARG A 202 17.61 9.36 3.72
N SER A 203 18.56 8.44 3.60
CA SER A 203 19.05 7.62 4.71
C SER A 203 20.25 8.28 5.37
N PHE A 204 20.41 8.07 6.68
CA PHE A 204 21.58 8.52 7.46
C PHE A 204 22.42 7.35 7.99
N GLY A 205 21.83 6.16 8.15
CA GLY A 205 22.52 5.02 8.75
C GLY A 205 22.68 5.14 10.27
N TYR A 206 23.78 4.63 10.79
CA TYR A 206 24.10 4.65 12.22
C TYR A 206 24.28 6.07 12.76
N GLY A 207 23.84 6.30 13.99
CA GLY A 207 23.94 7.59 14.65
C GLY A 207 22.87 7.81 15.71
N LEU A 208 22.83 9.04 16.21
CA LEU A 208 21.83 9.50 17.19
C LEU A 208 20.74 10.31 16.50
N TYR A 209 19.55 9.78 16.51
CA TYR A 209 18.32 10.42 16.05
C TYR A 209 17.58 11.02 17.24
N THR A 210 17.22 12.29 17.17
CA THR A 210 16.48 12.98 18.23
C THR A 210 15.23 13.64 17.67
N PHE A 211 14.08 13.41 18.32
CA PHE A 211 12.76 13.88 17.91
C PHE A 211 12.08 14.59 19.09
N ALA A 212 11.69 15.84 18.94
CA ALA A 212 10.90 16.55 19.93
C ALA A 212 9.44 16.64 19.47
N VAL A 213 8.53 16.13 20.29
CA VAL A 213 7.10 16.02 20.00
C VAL A 213 6.32 16.77 21.06
N ASP A 214 5.29 17.51 20.66
CA ASP A 214 4.37 18.18 21.58
C ASP A 214 3.55 17.18 22.40
N ASP A 215 2.72 17.67 23.30
CA ASP A 215 1.84 16.84 24.11
C ASP A 215 0.85 16.05 23.26
N ILE A 216 0.97 14.74 23.31
CA ILE A 216 0.09 13.79 22.61
C ILE A 216 -0.76 12.93 23.55
N SER A 217 -0.84 13.33 24.83
CA SER A 217 -1.61 12.59 25.85
C SER A 217 -3.12 12.56 25.57
N ALA A 218 -3.63 13.53 24.79
CA ALA A 218 -5.05 13.66 24.43
C ALA A 218 -5.46 12.92 23.16
N LEU A 219 -4.58 12.12 22.56
CA LEU A 219 -4.90 11.33 21.36
C LEU A 219 -6.12 10.43 21.61
N ASP A 220 -6.93 10.26 20.55
CA ASP A 220 -8.02 9.29 20.55
C ASP A 220 -7.46 7.89 20.86
N PRO A 221 -8.17 7.05 21.63
CA PRO A 221 -7.70 5.69 21.94
C PRO A 221 -7.33 4.82 20.74
N ALA A 222 -7.98 5.04 19.61
CA ALA A 222 -7.68 4.33 18.37
C ALA A 222 -6.54 4.96 17.56
N ALA A 223 -6.13 6.20 17.86
CA ALA A 223 -5.01 6.84 17.18
C ALA A 223 -3.67 6.27 17.67
N ARG A 224 -2.72 6.12 16.73
CA ARG A 224 -1.32 5.75 17.00
C ARG A 224 -0.41 6.73 16.28
N PHE A 225 0.60 7.20 17.00
CA PHE A 225 1.72 7.93 16.43
C PHE A 225 2.97 7.04 16.45
N ALA A 226 3.68 6.95 15.35
CA ALA A 226 4.90 6.19 15.21
C ALA A 226 6.01 7.01 14.58
N ILE A 227 7.22 6.90 15.13
CA ILE A 227 8.49 7.31 14.55
C ILE A 227 9.26 6.04 14.28
N PHE A 228 9.63 5.77 13.01
CA PHE A 228 10.25 4.49 12.70
C PHE A 228 11.20 4.55 11.51
N THR A 229 12.10 3.56 11.44
CA THR A 229 12.96 3.33 10.27
C THR A 229 12.25 2.40 9.29
N TRP A 230 12.48 2.62 7.98
CA TRP A 230 11.90 1.79 6.93
C TRP A 230 12.79 1.74 5.70
N ASP A 231 13.12 0.56 5.19
CA ASP A 231 13.95 0.38 3.99
C ASP A 231 13.21 -0.23 2.76
N GLY A 232 11.88 -0.26 2.83
CA GLY A 232 11.01 -0.69 1.73
C GLY A 232 10.55 -2.15 1.83
N PRO A 233 9.58 -2.56 0.99
CA PRO A 233 8.88 -3.84 1.10
C PRO A 233 9.71 -5.03 0.60
N ALA A 234 10.89 -4.82 0.05
CA ALA A 234 11.56 -5.79 -0.81
C ALA A 234 12.02 -7.08 -0.11
N ILE A 235 12.02 -7.16 1.22
CA ILE A 235 12.51 -8.34 1.93
C ILE A 235 11.68 -8.59 3.21
N ALA A 236 10.49 -8.08 3.24
CA ALA A 236 9.68 -7.95 4.43
C ALA A 236 8.91 -9.22 4.84
N GLN A 237 9.54 -10.36 4.79
CA GLN A 237 9.08 -11.44 5.65
C GLN A 237 9.46 -11.22 7.12
N TYR A 238 10.47 -10.35 7.36
CA TYR A 238 10.90 -9.93 8.69
C TYR A 238 11.29 -8.46 8.59
N GLY A 239 10.38 -7.57 9.02
CA GLY A 239 10.61 -6.13 8.99
C GLY A 239 11.96 -5.77 9.62
N ARG A 240 12.64 -4.80 9.02
CA ARG A 240 13.87 -4.20 9.55
C ARG A 240 13.57 -2.88 10.25
N GLU A 241 12.36 -2.77 10.78
CA GLU A 241 11.88 -1.57 11.44
C GLU A 241 12.39 -1.48 12.87
N MET A 242 12.83 -0.29 13.25
CA MET A 242 13.00 0.13 14.64
C MET A 242 12.03 1.27 14.88
N ALA A 243 11.22 1.20 15.94
CA ALA A 243 10.13 2.14 16.14
C ALA A 243 9.99 2.64 17.57
N ILE A 244 9.55 3.90 17.69
CA ILE A 244 8.97 4.49 18.90
C ILE A 244 7.50 4.72 18.57
N THR A 245 6.59 4.07 19.28
CA THR A 245 5.16 4.22 19.04
C THR A 245 4.45 4.72 20.30
N ILE A 246 3.53 5.66 20.13
CA ILE A 246 2.70 6.22 21.19
C ILE A 246 1.23 5.98 20.86
N GLY A 247 0.49 5.48 21.86
CA GLY A 247 -0.93 5.19 21.74
C GLY A 247 -1.38 4.26 22.85
N ARG A 248 -2.64 3.88 22.90
CA ARG A 248 -3.12 2.97 23.93
C ARG A 248 -2.88 1.52 23.54
N TYR A 249 -2.14 0.78 24.36
CA TYR A 249 -1.84 -0.64 24.17
C TYR A 249 -2.58 -1.47 25.24
N GLY A 250 -3.77 -1.96 24.91
CA GLY A 250 -4.56 -2.79 25.82
C GLY A 250 -5.26 -2.00 26.95
N ALA A 251 -5.53 -2.71 28.04
CA ALA A 251 -6.32 -2.19 29.18
C ALA A 251 -5.53 -1.31 30.17
N ARG A 252 -4.20 -1.24 30.02
CA ARG A 252 -3.34 -0.48 30.95
C ARG A 252 -3.03 0.90 30.38
N PRO A 253 -3.64 1.98 30.93
CA PRO A 253 -3.39 3.35 30.47
C PRO A 253 -1.94 3.81 30.63
N GLU A 254 -1.21 3.23 31.56
CA GLU A 254 0.20 3.51 31.86
C GLU A 254 1.18 2.91 30.84
N GLU A 255 0.73 2.01 29.99
CA GLU A 255 1.53 1.45 28.89
C GLU A 255 1.12 2.08 27.58
N ASN A 256 1.32 3.39 27.43
CA ASN A 256 0.92 4.13 26.23
C ASN A 256 2.09 4.43 25.28
N GLY A 257 3.30 4.00 25.60
CA GLY A 257 4.48 4.07 24.77
C GLY A 257 5.14 2.71 24.57
N ARG A 258 5.80 2.52 23.41
CA ARG A 258 6.50 1.28 23.10
C ARG A 258 7.73 1.53 22.23
N TYR A 259 8.85 0.90 22.59
CA TYR A 259 10.01 0.71 21.72
C TYR A 259 9.95 -0.66 21.07
N VAL A 260 10.32 -0.73 19.81
CA VAL A 260 10.23 -1.95 19.00
C VAL A 260 11.47 -2.09 18.13
N VAL A 261 11.90 -3.35 17.98
CA VAL A 261 12.72 -3.84 16.87
C VAL A 261 11.93 -5.00 16.25
N GLU A 262 11.66 -4.94 14.95
CA GLU A 262 10.90 -6.01 14.30
C GLU A 262 11.66 -7.36 14.26
N PRO A 263 10.97 -8.51 14.33
CA PRO A 263 9.51 -8.66 14.39
C PRO A 263 8.92 -8.44 15.79
N VAL A 264 7.88 -7.61 15.87
CA VAL A 264 7.22 -7.20 17.13
C VAL A 264 6.55 -8.33 17.89
N ASP A 265 6.27 -9.45 17.24
CA ASP A 265 5.63 -10.62 17.86
C ASP A 265 6.55 -11.31 18.86
N LEU A 266 7.87 -11.14 18.73
CA LEU A 266 8.82 -11.66 19.71
C LEU A 266 8.81 -10.77 20.97
N PRO A 267 8.58 -11.33 22.17
CA PRO A 267 8.49 -10.56 23.41
C PRO A 267 9.71 -9.67 23.68
N ASP A 268 10.91 -10.17 23.39
CA ASP A 268 12.18 -9.48 23.63
C ASP A 268 12.45 -8.34 22.64
N ASN A 269 11.66 -8.24 21.57
CA ASN A 269 11.77 -7.20 20.55
C ASN A 269 10.90 -5.97 20.84
N ARG A 270 10.27 -5.91 22.02
CA ARG A 270 9.44 -4.78 22.43
C ARG A 270 9.63 -4.44 23.91
N SER A 271 9.58 -3.16 24.21
CA SER A 271 9.63 -2.64 25.58
C SER A 271 8.56 -1.55 25.73
N ASN A 272 7.60 -1.78 26.64
CA ASN A 272 6.54 -0.81 26.92
C ASN A 272 7.01 0.21 27.94
N PHE A 273 6.51 1.44 27.84
CA PHE A 273 6.78 2.50 28.79
C PHE A 273 5.58 3.43 28.95
N PHE A 274 5.64 4.30 29.95
CA PHE A 274 4.66 5.37 30.14
C PHE A 274 5.17 6.68 29.54
N ALA A 275 4.43 7.19 28.56
CA ALA A 275 4.59 8.52 27.99
C ALA A 275 3.64 9.49 28.72
N PRO A 276 4.11 10.33 29.65
CA PRO A 276 3.28 11.27 30.40
C PRO A 276 2.81 12.44 29.53
N ALA A 277 1.82 13.17 30.03
CA ALA A 277 1.40 14.44 29.42
C ALA A 277 2.55 15.47 29.38
N GLY A 278 2.47 16.34 28.37
CA GLY A 278 3.45 17.39 28.08
C GLY A 278 4.41 17.00 26.95
N PRO A 279 5.23 17.95 26.46
CA PRO A 279 6.19 17.70 25.41
C PRO A 279 7.22 16.62 25.81
N LEU A 280 7.58 15.80 24.84
CA LEU A 280 8.57 14.72 25.02
C LEU A 280 9.68 14.84 23.96
N THR A 281 10.89 14.45 24.35
CA THR A 281 12.00 14.23 23.42
C THR A 281 12.34 12.75 23.41
N HIS A 282 12.27 12.15 22.23
CA HIS A 282 12.64 10.77 22.00
C HIS A 282 13.99 10.69 21.30
N GLN A 283 14.80 9.73 21.68
CA GLN A 283 16.09 9.45 21.06
C GLN A 283 16.20 7.99 20.66
N LEU A 284 16.80 7.74 19.50
CA LEU A 284 17.31 6.45 19.06
C LEU A 284 18.80 6.60 18.75
N ARG A 285 19.66 5.99 19.58
CA ARG A 285 21.05 5.74 19.21
C ARG A 285 21.12 4.37 18.54
N TRP A 286 21.47 4.37 17.27
CA TRP A 286 21.59 3.18 16.47
C TRP A 286 23.06 2.94 16.12
N ASP A 287 23.61 1.82 16.56
CA ASP A 287 24.93 1.32 16.28
C ASP A 287 24.80 -0.04 15.57
N ALA A 288 25.90 -0.62 15.08
CA ALA A 288 25.89 -1.85 14.29
C ALA A 288 25.30 -3.08 15.00
N ASP A 289 25.39 -3.11 16.33
CA ASP A 289 25.02 -4.24 17.18
C ASP A 289 23.98 -3.91 18.23
N ARG A 290 23.51 -2.66 18.28
CA ARG A 290 22.52 -2.23 19.27
C ARG A 290 21.66 -1.06 18.80
N ALA A 291 20.44 -1.01 19.35
CA ALA A 291 19.53 0.11 19.23
C ALA A 291 19.11 0.56 20.65
N ALA A 292 19.58 1.72 21.09
CA ALA A 292 19.26 2.26 22.40
C ALA A 292 18.22 3.37 22.25
N PHE A 293 17.05 3.16 22.87
CA PHE A 293 15.94 4.10 22.89
C PHE A 293 15.90 4.82 24.23
N ARG A 294 15.60 6.13 24.19
CA ARG A 294 15.40 6.96 25.39
C ARG A 294 14.26 7.95 25.17
N THR A 295 13.51 8.22 26.22
CA THR A 295 12.47 9.27 26.23
C THR A 295 12.70 10.20 27.41
N PHE A 296 12.63 11.49 27.16
CA PHE A 296 12.84 12.56 28.13
C PHE A 296 11.61 13.48 28.20
N ARG A 297 11.38 14.10 29.35
CA ARG A 297 10.40 15.21 29.46
C ARG A 297 10.95 16.47 28.81
N GLY A 298 10.05 17.22 28.17
CA GLY A 298 10.34 18.52 27.57
C GLY A 298 10.79 18.41 26.10
N ALA A 299 10.78 19.56 25.44
CA ALA A 299 11.14 19.69 24.01
C ALA A 299 12.66 19.71 23.76
N ARG A 300 13.48 19.70 24.83
CA ARG A 300 14.96 19.68 24.75
C ARG A 300 15.53 18.78 25.84
N VAL A 301 16.61 18.11 25.54
CA VAL A 301 17.36 17.30 26.50
C VAL A 301 18.48 18.17 27.07
N GLY A 302 18.42 18.45 28.37
CA GLY A 302 19.51 19.15 29.11
C GLY A 302 20.69 18.20 29.33
N SER A 303 21.87 18.77 29.60
CA SER A 303 23.11 17.99 29.78
C SER A 303 23.03 16.95 30.92
N ASN A 304 22.22 17.22 31.96
CA ASN A 304 22.00 16.33 33.10
C ASN A 304 20.60 15.68 33.11
N ALA A 305 19.87 15.72 31.98
CA ALA A 305 18.54 15.16 31.92
C ALA A 305 18.60 13.62 32.09
N ARG A 306 17.71 13.11 32.95
CA ARG A 306 17.49 11.68 33.10
C ARG A 306 16.33 11.26 32.23
N PRO A 307 16.46 10.15 31.47
CA PRO A 307 15.34 9.61 30.73
C PRO A 307 14.24 9.16 31.68
N ILE A 308 12.99 9.35 31.28
CA ILE A 308 11.81 8.79 31.95
C ILE A 308 11.55 7.35 31.53
N ALA A 309 12.09 6.97 30.41
CA ALA A 309 12.09 5.59 29.90
C ALA A 309 13.32 5.36 29.03
N GLU A 310 13.92 4.20 29.13
CA GLU A 310 15.00 3.76 28.26
C GLU A 310 15.00 2.23 28.08
N HIS A 311 15.44 1.79 26.93
CA HIS A 311 15.65 0.38 26.62
C HIS A 311 16.71 0.23 25.53
N THR A 312 17.51 -0.83 25.62
CA THR A 312 18.54 -1.15 24.62
C THR A 312 18.32 -2.57 24.10
N PHE A 313 18.09 -2.68 22.79
CA PHE A 313 18.07 -3.96 22.08
C PHE A 313 19.48 -4.28 21.59
N THR A 314 19.92 -5.53 21.80
CA THR A 314 21.23 -6.06 21.36
C THR A 314 21.09 -7.29 20.47
N SER A 315 19.85 -7.67 20.12
CA SER A 315 19.52 -8.74 19.19
C SER A 315 18.46 -8.28 18.21
N GLY A 316 18.48 -8.81 16.99
CA GLY A 316 17.51 -8.43 15.95
C GLY A 316 17.68 -7.02 15.39
N VAL A 317 18.70 -6.28 15.82
CA VAL A 317 18.97 -4.92 15.35
C VAL A 317 19.37 -4.96 13.87
N PRO A 318 18.67 -4.25 12.97
CA PRO A 318 19.01 -4.23 11.56
C PRO A 318 20.37 -3.55 11.31
N GLY A 319 21.09 -4.00 10.32
CA GLY A 319 22.26 -3.26 9.79
C GLY A 319 21.81 -2.04 8.99
N ALA A 320 22.63 -0.98 8.95
CA ALA A 320 22.36 0.18 8.12
C ALA A 320 22.29 -0.17 6.61
N GLY A 321 21.38 0.46 5.89
CA GLY A 321 21.12 0.25 4.47
C GLY A 321 20.49 1.49 3.82
N ASN A 322 19.34 1.32 3.18
CA ASN A 322 18.60 2.40 2.54
C ASN A 322 17.39 2.86 3.37
N GLU A 323 17.38 2.54 4.67
CA GLU A 323 16.30 2.92 5.56
C GLU A 323 16.13 4.44 5.65
N THR A 324 14.88 4.87 5.71
CA THR A 324 14.50 6.26 5.92
C THR A 324 13.71 6.38 7.21
N ILE A 325 13.76 7.55 7.83
CA ILE A 325 12.89 7.87 8.97
C ILE A 325 11.50 8.20 8.46
N ARG A 326 10.49 7.68 9.16
CA ARG A 326 9.09 8.00 8.92
C ARG A 326 8.40 8.49 10.19
N PHE A 327 7.45 9.40 10.00
CA PHE A 327 6.45 9.78 11.00
C PHE A 327 5.09 9.36 10.47
N SER A 328 4.35 8.58 11.22
CA SER A 328 3.01 8.13 10.82
C SER A 328 2.02 8.37 11.95
N LEU A 329 0.92 9.04 11.65
CA LEU A 329 -0.24 9.16 12.52
C LEU A 329 -1.41 8.44 11.83
N TYR A 330 -1.86 7.34 12.43
CA TYR A 330 -2.80 6.43 11.80
C TYR A 330 -3.84 5.88 12.78
N VAL A 331 -4.94 5.34 12.23
CA VAL A 331 -5.97 4.65 13.02
C VAL A 331 -5.58 3.19 13.20
N PHE A 332 -5.52 2.73 14.46
CA PHE A 332 -5.35 1.32 14.77
C PHE A 332 -6.70 0.61 14.71
N GLN A 333 -6.97 -0.03 13.58
CA GLN A 333 -8.28 -0.61 13.25
C GLN A 333 -8.72 -1.76 14.18
N SER A 334 -7.75 -2.46 14.80
CA SER A 334 -8.03 -3.51 15.78
C SER A 334 -8.29 -2.97 17.20
N ASN A 335 -8.37 -1.64 17.38
CA ASN A 335 -8.72 -1.08 18.70
C ASN A 335 -10.17 -1.41 19.05
N PRO A 336 -10.47 -1.87 20.29
CA PRO A 336 -11.83 -2.23 20.69
C PRO A 336 -12.83 -1.08 20.57
N THR A 337 -12.36 0.17 20.76
CA THR A 337 -13.17 1.38 20.54
C THR A 337 -12.74 2.01 19.21
N PRO A 338 -13.63 2.09 18.22
CA PRO A 338 -13.33 2.80 16.98
C PRO A 338 -13.03 4.27 17.22
N MET A 339 -12.25 4.86 16.33
CA MET A 339 -11.90 6.28 16.39
C MET A 339 -13.14 7.18 16.35
N GLN A 340 -13.22 8.13 17.28
CA GLN A 340 -14.38 8.99 17.48
C GLN A 340 -14.14 10.47 17.13
N LYS A 341 -12.89 10.94 17.24
CA LYS A 341 -12.53 12.35 17.03
C LYS A 341 -11.26 12.48 16.23
N PRO A 342 -11.08 13.60 15.47
CA PRO A 342 -9.81 13.92 14.84
C PRO A 342 -8.67 13.92 15.85
N ALA A 343 -7.45 13.65 15.37
CA ALA A 343 -6.23 13.68 16.16
C ALA A 343 -5.16 14.48 15.42
N GLU A 344 -4.28 15.12 16.18
CA GLU A 344 -3.14 15.85 15.64
C GLU A 344 -1.90 15.59 16.49
N VAL A 345 -0.76 15.51 15.82
CA VAL A 345 0.57 15.42 16.42
C VAL A 345 1.46 16.49 15.81
N VAL A 346 2.21 17.19 16.65
CA VAL A 346 3.17 18.21 16.23
C VAL A 346 4.59 17.74 16.58
N VAL A 347 5.44 17.62 15.57
CA VAL A 347 6.87 17.33 15.73
C VAL A 347 7.65 18.64 15.58
N ARG A 348 8.21 19.13 16.69
CA ARG A 348 8.89 20.43 16.76
C ARG A 348 10.31 20.38 16.20
N ARG A 349 10.98 19.25 16.34
CA ARG A 349 12.38 19.14 15.97
C ARG A 349 12.75 17.72 15.58
N PHE A 350 13.62 17.64 14.61
CA PHE A 350 14.37 16.45 14.26
C PHE A 350 15.85 16.82 14.13
N THR A 351 16.75 16.04 14.72
CA THR A 351 18.20 16.15 14.49
C THR A 351 18.81 14.77 14.34
N PHE A 352 19.90 14.73 13.57
CA PHE A 352 20.75 13.56 13.39
C PHE A 352 22.20 13.94 13.69
N GLU A 353 22.87 13.08 14.46
CA GLU A 353 24.31 13.17 14.81
C GLU A 353 24.95 11.80 14.51
N PRO A 354 25.97 11.74 13.65
CA PRO A 354 26.64 10.48 13.27
C PRO A 354 27.27 9.71 14.42
#